data_4da58866e9ffc31c5bbcf0dd25d46d77
#
_entry.id   4da58866e9ffc31c5bbcf0dd25d46d77
#
_cell.length_a   1.000
_cell.length_b   1.000
_cell.length_c   1.000
_cell.angle_alpha   90.00
_cell.angle_beta   90.00
_cell.angle_gamma   90.00
#
_symmetry.space_group_name_H-M   'P 1'
#
loop_
_entity.id
_entity.type
_entity.pdbx_description
1 polymer ?
#
loop_
_entity_poly.entity_id
_entity_poly.type
_entity_poly.pdbx_seq_one_letter_code
_entity_poly.pdbx_strand_id
1 'polypeptide(L)'
;MSRGLRSLLALAVAGAFTGCSDAAAPAGEPTAGLRVSRVVLVSVDGLRADAMAHMPNLRALASSGAWTDEMRTVLPSLTVPGHLSMLSGRDVTTFGINTNSLDSTAAIRFVFGGATTVFEWVRGAGLHADAVAGASLVAPELVSSAQSFFGVDTMVATDLDADAVTTSALARLADGTPPALLFVHYPDADVAGHDHGWIVPGVTAAGGGDSLGTQYLAAVARIDAAIATLHGALAAEIASGHTALIVTADHGGGHGEGCSELPAYREHCSSAVADVTVPFVLVARDAPTVQLSTAPTVQQVAPTIADMLGVTKPRAAATGMALR
;
A
#
# COMPACT_ATOMS: atom_id res chain seq x y z
N MET A 1 2.09 24.36 47.49
CA MET A 1 3.47 23.93 47.74
C MET A 1 3.49 22.41 47.81
N SER A 2 4.00 21.74 46.84
CA SER A 2 4.76 20.47 46.89
C SER A 2 4.81 19.86 45.51
N ARG A 3 6.00 19.87 44.92
CA ARG A 3 6.34 19.30 43.59
C ARG A 3 6.47 17.77 43.79
N GLY A 4 5.71 17.00 43.07
CA GLY A 4 5.86 15.54 42.95
C GLY A 4 6.56 15.15 41.65
N LEU A 5 7.83 14.84 41.78
CA LEU A 5 8.73 14.31 40.77
C LEU A 5 8.25 12.90 40.37
N ARG A 6 7.89 12.64 39.12
CA ARG A 6 7.67 11.28 38.62
C ARG A 6 8.90 10.79 37.88
N SER A 7 9.59 9.88 38.53
CA SER A 7 10.72 9.14 38.00
C SER A 7 10.27 8.17 36.92
N LEU A 8 10.88 8.25 35.73
CA LEU A 8 10.79 7.22 34.68
C LEU A 8 11.69 6.05 35.09
N LEU A 9 11.09 4.90 35.28
CA LEU A 9 11.79 3.63 35.51
C LEU A 9 12.11 3.01 34.15
N ALA A 10 13.39 3.06 33.75
CA ALA A 10 13.90 2.30 32.60
C ALA A 10 14.17 0.87 33.06
N LEU A 11 13.42 -0.10 32.54
CA LEU A 11 13.66 -1.52 32.79
C LEU A 11 14.44 -2.10 31.62
N ALA A 12 15.77 -2.29 31.80
CA ALA A 12 16.59 -3.05 30.89
C ALA A 12 16.45 -4.54 31.22
N VAL A 13 15.87 -5.32 30.29
CA VAL A 13 15.86 -6.79 30.38
C VAL A 13 16.88 -7.32 29.39
N ALA A 14 18.05 -7.72 29.90
CA ALA A 14 19.02 -8.53 29.17
C ALA A 14 18.64 -10.00 29.31
N GLY A 15 18.10 -10.60 28.26
CA GLY A 15 17.83 -12.04 28.18
C GLY A 15 18.76 -12.70 27.18
N ALA A 16 19.69 -13.52 27.68
CA ALA A 16 20.50 -14.41 26.85
C ALA A 16 19.65 -15.60 26.41
N PHE A 17 19.41 -15.76 25.09
CA PHE A 17 18.82 -16.97 24.53
C PHE A 17 19.91 -17.81 23.87
N THR A 18 20.15 -18.98 24.45
CA THR A 18 20.92 -20.07 23.88
C THR A 18 20.12 -20.70 22.74
N GLY A 19 20.78 -20.88 21.58
CA GLY A 19 20.14 -21.36 20.36
C GLY A 19 19.69 -22.80 20.42
N CYS A 20 18.51 -23.04 19.84
CA CYS A 20 18.14 -24.32 19.25
C CYS A 20 18.14 -24.12 17.72
N SER A 21 18.98 -24.86 17.03
CA SER A 21 19.01 -24.93 15.57
C SER A 21 17.87 -25.80 15.09
N ASP A 22 16.76 -25.21 14.67
CA ASP A 22 15.76 -25.91 13.87
C ASP A 22 16.10 -25.79 12.38
N ALA A 23 16.16 -26.95 11.73
CA ALA A 23 16.44 -27.07 10.31
C ALA A 23 15.37 -26.28 9.50
N ALA A 24 15.83 -25.33 8.69
CA ALA A 24 14.99 -24.54 7.82
C ALA A 24 14.32 -25.45 6.78
N ALA A 25 12.98 -25.40 6.71
CA ALA A 25 12.27 -25.84 5.53
C ALA A 25 12.76 -25.04 4.30
N PRO A 26 12.82 -25.64 3.08
CA PRO A 26 13.28 -24.90 1.91
C PRO A 26 12.32 -23.75 1.65
N ALA A 27 12.83 -22.51 1.76
CA ALA A 27 12.14 -21.34 1.31
C ALA A 27 11.84 -21.50 -0.18
N GLY A 28 10.56 -21.44 -0.56
CA GLY A 28 10.20 -21.32 -1.97
C GLY A 28 11.01 -20.18 -2.59
N GLU A 29 11.53 -20.40 -3.81
CA GLU A 29 12.42 -19.44 -4.46
C GLU A 29 11.77 -18.05 -4.50
N PRO A 30 12.44 -17.02 -3.97
CA PRO A 30 11.95 -15.65 -4.05
C PRO A 30 11.82 -15.24 -5.52
N THR A 31 11.21 -14.07 -5.78
CA THR A 31 11.20 -13.39 -7.10
C THR A 31 12.60 -13.43 -7.73
N ALA A 32 12.99 -14.61 -8.23
CA ALA A 32 14.38 -14.94 -8.51
C ALA A 32 14.85 -14.05 -9.65
N GLY A 33 15.55 -12.98 -9.30
CA GLY A 33 16.33 -12.20 -10.23
C GLY A 33 15.94 -10.71 -10.42
N LEU A 34 14.75 -10.26 -10.06
CA LEU A 34 14.39 -8.84 -10.22
C LEU A 34 15.03 -8.01 -9.10
N ARG A 35 16.10 -7.27 -9.43
CA ARG A 35 16.82 -6.39 -8.52
C ARG A 35 16.82 -4.97 -9.02
N VAL A 36 16.51 -4.04 -8.12
CA VAL A 36 16.49 -2.60 -8.42
C VAL A 36 17.11 -1.82 -7.26
N SER A 37 17.51 -0.59 -7.52
CA SER A 37 18.02 0.33 -6.48
C SER A 37 16.89 1.14 -5.84
N ARG A 38 15.72 1.22 -6.53
CA ARG A 38 14.56 1.97 -6.07
C ARG A 38 13.27 1.25 -6.39
N VAL A 39 12.33 1.33 -5.45
CA VAL A 39 10.91 0.98 -5.68
C VAL A 39 10.06 2.21 -5.39
N VAL A 40 9.16 2.54 -6.32
CA VAL A 40 8.07 3.48 -6.08
C VAL A 40 6.80 2.65 -5.96
N LEU A 41 6.20 2.66 -4.76
CA LEU A 41 4.93 1.98 -4.47
C LEU A 41 3.81 3.02 -4.47
N VAL A 42 2.90 2.90 -5.42
CA VAL A 42 1.66 3.68 -5.48
C VAL A 42 0.53 2.85 -4.89
N SER A 43 -0.13 3.37 -3.87
CA SER A 43 -1.40 2.87 -3.34
C SER A 43 -2.50 3.85 -3.71
N VAL A 44 -3.50 3.38 -4.42
CA VAL A 44 -4.71 4.16 -4.75
C VAL A 44 -5.81 3.73 -3.82
N ASP A 45 -6.14 4.58 -2.84
CA ASP A 45 -7.16 4.32 -1.83
C ASP A 45 -8.53 4.07 -2.49
N GLY A 46 -9.18 2.96 -2.14
CA GLY A 46 -10.52 2.63 -2.64
C GLY A 46 -10.60 2.26 -4.13
N LEU A 47 -9.50 1.86 -4.80
CA LEU A 47 -9.53 1.52 -6.22
C LEU A 47 -10.02 0.09 -6.45
N ARG A 48 -11.21 -0.04 -7.00
CA ARG A 48 -11.80 -1.30 -7.45
C ARG A 48 -11.00 -1.90 -8.62
N ALA A 49 -10.91 -3.22 -8.66
CA ALA A 49 -10.25 -3.93 -9.76
C ALA A 49 -10.92 -3.67 -11.13
N ASP A 50 -12.26 -3.60 -11.19
CA ASP A 50 -13.01 -3.34 -12.42
C ASP A 50 -12.84 -1.90 -12.93
N ALA A 51 -12.48 -0.95 -12.07
CA ALA A 51 -12.17 0.42 -12.48
C ALA A 51 -10.92 0.51 -13.36
N MET A 52 -10.01 -0.48 -13.31
CA MET A 52 -8.84 -0.55 -14.18
C MET A 52 -9.22 -0.52 -15.67
N ALA A 53 -10.42 -0.97 -16.04
CA ALA A 53 -10.94 -0.87 -17.42
C ALA A 53 -11.06 0.60 -17.91
N HIS A 54 -11.17 1.55 -16.98
CA HIS A 54 -11.28 2.99 -17.23
C HIS A 54 -9.93 3.74 -17.06
N MET A 55 -8.83 3.02 -16.88
CA MET A 55 -7.48 3.56 -16.67
C MET A 55 -6.55 3.18 -17.83
N PRO A 56 -6.62 3.88 -18.98
CA PRO A 56 -5.85 3.50 -20.16
C PRO A 56 -4.33 3.52 -19.94
N ASN A 57 -3.80 4.45 -19.13
CA ASN A 57 -2.37 4.51 -18.82
C ASN A 57 -1.94 3.35 -17.93
N LEU A 58 -2.70 3.04 -16.87
CA LEU A 58 -2.41 1.89 -15.99
C LEU A 58 -2.50 0.56 -16.77
N ARG A 59 -3.45 0.42 -17.68
CA ARG A 59 -3.54 -0.75 -18.57
C ARG A 59 -2.36 -0.85 -19.53
N ALA A 60 -1.86 0.27 -20.05
CA ALA A 60 -0.64 0.27 -20.87
C ALA A 60 0.56 -0.21 -20.04
N LEU A 61 0.69 0.22 -18.77
CA LEU A 61 1.71 -0.28 -17.86
C LEU A 61 1.56 -1.78 -17.60
N ALA A 62 0.34 -2.25 -17.31
CA ALA A 62 0.04 -3.68 -17.14
C ALA A 62 0.48 -4.51 -18.36
N SER A 63 0.28 -3.98 -19.57
CA SER A 63 0.69 -4.65 -20.82
C SER A 63 2.21 -4.76 -20.99
N SER A 64 2.99 -4.04 -20.18
CA SER A 64 4.46 -4.04 -20.22
C SER A 64 5.12 -4.65 -18.99
N GLY A 65 4.36 -5.18 -18.05
CA GLY A 65 4.87 -5.69 -16.78
C GLY A 65 4.10 -6.90 -16.25
N ALA A 66 4.33 -7.24 -14.99
CA ALA A 66 3.56 -8.25 -14.28
C ALA A 66 2.31 -7.62 -13.65
N TRP A 67 1.14 -8.19 -13.86
CA TRP A 67 -0.10 -7.58 -13.41
C TRP A 67 -1.20 -8.60 -13.07
N THR A 68 -2.18 -8.18 -12.30
CA THR A 68 -3.45 -8.87 -12.09
C THR A 68 -4.52 -7.86 -11.65
N ASP A 69 -5.77 -8.17 -11.93
CA ASP A 69 -6.96 -7.51 -11.38
C ASP A 69 -7.66 -8.36 -10.29
N GLU A 70 -6.97 -9.37 -9.77
CA GLU A 70 -7.51 -10.32 -8.79
C GLU A 70 -6.75 -10.32 -7.45
N MET A 71 -5.91 -9.31 -7.17
CA MET A 71 -5.24 -9.23 -5.87
C MET A 71 -6.25 -9.07 -4.74
N ARG A 72 -6.02 -9.73 -3.60
CA ARG A 72 -6.94 -9.71 -2.46
C ARG A 72 -6.41 -8.87 -1.32
N THR A 73 -7.29 -8.00 -0.80
CA THR A 73 -7.04 -7.31 0.48
C THR A 73 -7.52 -8.14 1.67
N VAL A 74 -7.30 -7.63 2.88
CA VAL A 74 -7.74 -8.23 4.16
C VAL A 74 -9.21 -7.91 4.44
N LEU A 75 -9.80 -8.62 5.41
CA LEU A 75 -11.14 -8.35 5.92
C LEU A 75 -11.08 -7.91 7.40
N PRO A 76 -11.77 -6.84 7.77
CA PRO A 76 -12.61 -5.99 6.90
C PRO A 76 -11.77 -5.21 5.89
N SER A 77 -12.34 -4.95 4.71
CA SER A 77 -11.71 -4.21 3.61
C SER A 77 -11.69 -2.71 3.91
N LEU A 78 -10.85 -2.31 4.83
CA LEU A 78 -10.74 -0.95 5.36
C LEU A 78 -9.33 -0.39 5.13
N THR A 79 -9.22 0.94 5.02
CA THR A 79 -7.98 1.67 4.72
C THR A 79 -6.82 1.31 5.66
N VAL A 80 -7.02 1.39 6.98
CA VAL A 80 -5.94 1.12 7.95
C VAL A 80 -5.53 -0.35 7.96
N PRO A 81 -6.43 -1.35 8.06
CA PRO A 81 -6.04 -2.75 7.95
C PRO A 81 -5.38 -3.10 6.61
N GLY A 82 -5.89 -2.58 5.49
CA GLY A 82 -5.36 -2.79 4.15
C GLY A 82 -3.93 -2.27 4.03
N HIS A 83 -3.69 -0.99 4.35
CA HIS A 83 -2.36 -0.38 4.28
C HIS A 83 -1.37 -1.01 5.26
N LEU A 84 -1.75 -1.24 6.52
CA LEU A 84 -0.84 -1.88 7.49
C LEU A 84 -0.48 -3.31 7.07
N SER A 85 -1.42 -4.06 6.49
CA SER A 85 -1.13 -5.40 5.98
C SER A 85 -0.22 -5.35 4.75
N MET A 86 -0.46 -4.41 3.83
CA MET A 86 0.38 -4.16 2.65
C MET A 86 1.81 -3.80 3.05
N LEU A 87 1.97 -2.90 4.02
CA LEU A 87 3.27 -2.32 4.40
C LEU A 87 4.04 -3.17 5.41
N SER A 88 3.40 -4.11 6.12
CA SER A 88 4.06 -4.99 7.09
C SER A 88 4.28 -6.42 6.58
N GLY A 89 3.66 -6.80 5.47
CA GLY A 89 3.66 -8.19 5.02
C GLY A 89 2.91 -9.14 5.95
N ARG A 90 2.00 -8.63 6.81
CA ARG A 90 1.24 -9.39 7.80
C ARG A 90 -0.24 -9.10 7.67
N ASP A 91 -1.07 -10.09 7.92
CA ASP A 91 -2.50 -9.84 8.13
C ASP A 91 -2.69 -9.24 9.53
N VAL A 92 -2.79 -7.91 9.60
CA VAL A 92 -2.90 -7.20 10.88
C VAL A 92 -4.25 -7.37 11.55
N THR A 93 -5.26 -7.85 10.83
CA THR A 93 -6.58 -8.14 11.42
C THR A 93 -6.50 -9.28 12.42
N THR A 94 -5.52 -10.18 12.26
CA THR A 94 -5.20 -11.23 13.23
C THR A 94 -4.73 -10.70 14.58
N PHE A 95 -4.29 -9.44 14.64
CA PHE A 95 -3.94 -8.71 15.87
C PHE A 95 -5.11 -7.86 16.39
N GLY A 96 -6.28 -7.97 15.76
CA GLY A 96 -7.46 -7.18 16.08
C GLY A 96 -7.40 -5.73 15.61
N ILE A 97 -6.58 -5.43 14.59
CA ILE A 97 -6.59 -4.14 13.88
C ILE A 97 -7.60 -4.27 12.76
N ASN A 98 -8.84 -3.90 13.03
CA ASN A 98 -10.01 -4.12 12.17
C ASN A 98 -10.90 -2.88 12.08
N THR A 99 -10.34 -1.70 12.27
CA THR A 99 -11.02 -0.39 12.17
C THR A 99 -10.10 0.60 11.46
N ASN A 100 -10.66 1.72 10.97
CA ASN A 100 -9.89 2.82 10.38
C ASN A 100 -9.26 3.76 11.43
N SER A 101 -9.17 3.34 12.69
CA SER A 101 -8.51 4.12 13.73
C SER A 101 -7.05 3.70 13.89
N LEU A 102 -6.13 4.62 13.64
CA LEU A 102 -4.71 4.54 14.00
C LEU A 102 -4.46 5.18 15.36
N ASP A 103 -5.30 4.88 16.34
CA ASP A 103 -5.11 5.33 17.71
C ASP A 103 -3.94 4.58 18.40
N SER A 104 -3.64 5.00 19.64
CA SER A 104 -2.59 4.37 20.43
C SER A 104 -2.82 2.87 20.67
N THR A 105 -4.07 2.41 20.66
CA THR A 105 -4.42 0.99 20.84
C THR A 105 -4.06 0.19 19.60
N ALA A 106 -4.35 0.69 18.40
CA ALA A 106 -3.95 0.05 17.14
C ALA A 106 -2.41 0.01 17.01
N ALA A 107 -1.74 1.11 17.33
CA ALA A 107 -0.27 1.18 17.33
C ALA A 107 0.36 0.17 18.30
N ILE A 108 -0.19 0.06 19.52
CA ILE A 108 0.24 -0.94 20.51
C ILE A 108 0.05 -2.36 19.98
N ARG A 109 -1.11 -2.68 19.42
CA ARG A 109 -1.39 -4.01 18.85
C ARG A 109 -0.43 -4.36 17.70
N PHE A 110 -0.11 -3.39 16.85
CA PHE A 110 0.85 -3.57 15.76
C PHE A 110 2.23 -3.96 16.30
N VAL A 111 2.76 -3.18 17.25
CA VAL A 111 4.08 -3.40 17.84
C VAL A 111 4.11 -4.71 18.64
N PHE A 112 3.14 -4.97 19.52
CA PHE A 112 3.07 -6.21 20.29
C PHE A 112 2.76 -7.45 19.44
N GLY A 113 2.13 -7.27 18.27
CA GLY A 113 2.00 -8.31 17.26
C GLY A 113 3.33 -8.66 16.59
N GLY A 114 4.40 -7.93 16.89
CA GLY A 114 5.73 -8.10 16.30
C GLY A 114 5.77 -7.71 14.82
N ALA A 115 4.86 -6.82 14.39
CA ALA A 115 4.86 -6.28 13.05
C ALA A 115 5.82 -5.10 12.97
N THR A 116 6.51 -5.01 11.83
CA THR A 116 7.34 -3.88 11.41
C THR A 116 7.04 -3.58 9.96
N THR A 117 7.27 -2.37 9.53
CA THR A 117 6.97 -1.95 8.16
C THR A 117 8.12 -2.21 7.20
N VAL A 118 7.84 -2.26 5.92
CA VAL A 118 8.85 -2.31 4.86
C VAL A 118 9.79 -1.10 4.90
N PHE A 119 9.33 0.06 5.39
CA PHE A 119 10.18 1.23 5.59
C PHE A 119 11.25 0.96 6.65
N GLU A 120 10.88 0.36 7.77
CA GLU A 120 11.83 -0.04 8.82
C GLU A 120 12.83 -1.08 8.31
N TRP A 121 12.42 -2.01 7.42
CA TRP A 121 13.34 -2.98 6.83
C TRP A 121 14.35 -2.30 5.90
N VAL A 122 13.88 -1.36 5.05
CA VAL A 122 14.73 -0.57 4.14
C VAL A 122 15.72 0.28 4.93
N ARG A 123 15.26 1.00 5.96
CA ARG A 123 16.11 1.80 6.83
C ARG A 123 17.10 0.95 7.63
N GLY A 124 16.69 -0.21 8.11
CA GLY A 124 17.56 -1.19 8.78
C GLY A 124 18.70 -1.70 7.89
N ALA A 125 18.56 -1.62 6.57
CA ALA A 125 19.61 -1.89 5.60
C ALA A 125 20.50 -0.66 5.26
N GLY A 126 20.28 0.48 5.92
CA GLY A 126 21.01 1.73 5.68
C GLY A 126 20.53 2.50 4.43
N LEU A 127 19.34 2.18 3.92
CA LEU A 127 18.73 2.85 2.78
C LEU A 127 17.68 3.86 3.24
N HIS A 128 17.35 4.83 2.38
CA HIS A 128 16.30 5.83 2.65
C HIS A 128 14.92 5.34 2.21
N ALA A 129 13.90 5.64 3.05
CA ALA A 129 12.50 5.31 2.78
C ALA A 129 11.59 6.50 3.13
N ASP A 130 10.86 7.01 2.14
CA ASP A 130 9.99 8.18 2.26
C ASP A 130 8.54 7.83 1.90
N ALA A 131 7.62 8.67 2.36
CA ALA A 131 6.21 8.57 2.02
C ALA A 131 5.62 9.95 1.69
N VAL A 132 4.76 9.98 0.67
CA VAL A 132 3.90 11.10 0.31
C VAL A 132 2.46 10.59 0.34
N ALA A 133 1.64 11.14 1.22
CA ALA A 133 0.28 10.67 1.43
C ALA A 133 -0.74 11.81 1.34
N GLY A 134 -1.88 11.53 0.69
CA GLY A 134 -3.04 12.41 0.78
C GLY A 134 -3.60 12.47 2.20
N ALA A 135 -4.24 13.57 2.56
CA ALA A 135 -4.70 13.87 3.91
C ALA A 135 -5.75 12.89 4.48
N SER A 136 -6.35 12.02 3.64
CA SER A 136 -7.25 10.95 4.12
C SER A 136 -6.49 9.86 4.89
N LEU A 137 -5.25 9.53 4.50
CA LEU A 137 -4.41 8.56 5.19
C LEU A 137 -3.61 9.20 6.34
N VAL A 138 -3.03 10.37 6.09
CA VAL A 138 -2.21 11.10 7.07
C VAL A 138 -2.63 12.55 7.11
N ALA A 139 -3.38 12.93 8.15
CA ALA A 139 -3.73 14.32 8.36
C ALA A 139 -2.47 15.17 8.61
N PRO A 140 -2.40 16.40 8.10
CA PRO A 140 -1.20 17.25 8.20
C PRO A 140 -0.67 17.43 9.62
N GLU A 141 -1.55 17.52 10.63
CA GLU A 141 -1.19 17.62 12.04
C GLU A 141 -0.61 16.33 12.65
N LEU A 142 -0.79 15.19 11.98
CA LEU A 142 -0.31 13.87 12.43
C LEU A 142 0.98 13.42 11.73
N VAL A 143 1.55 14.22 10.84
CA VAL A 143 2.75 13.85 10.03
C VAL A 143 3.88 13.32 10.89
N SER A 144 4.26 13.99 11.98
CA SER A 144 5.36 13.53 12.84
C SER A 144 5.05 12.20 13.54
N SER A 145 3.81 11.99 13.95
CA SER A 145 3.37 10.73 14.56
C SER A 145 3.34 9.61 13.55
N ALA A 146 2.81 9.85 12.35
CA ALA A 146 2.77 8.90 11.25
C ALA A 146 4.19 8.55 10.77
N GLN A 147 5.08 9.54 10.61
CA GLN A 147 6.49 9.33 10.26
C GLN A 147 7.16 8.37 11.25
N SER A 148 6.98 8.61 12.54
CA SER A 148 7.52 7.76 13.60
C SER A 148 6.89 6.36 13.61
N PHE A 149 5.57 6.26 13.43
CA PHE A 149 4.83 4.99 13.45
C PHE A 149 5.19 4.09 12.26
N PHE A 150 5.21 4.65 11.05
CA PHE A 150 5.56 3.90 9.85
C PHE A 150 7.07 3.66 9.73
N GLY A 151 7.88 4.42 10.45
CA GLY A 151 9.33 4.31 10.41
C GLY A 151 9.94 4.83 9.11
N VAL A 152 9.37 5.87 8.49
CA VAL A 152 9.93 6.53 7.30
C VAL A 152 10.92 7.62 7.67
N ASP A 153 11.85 7.95 6.78
CA ASP A 153 12.80 9.06 6.96
C ASP A 153 12.10 10.41 6.76
N THR A 154 11.25 10.50 5.73
CA THR A 154 10.44 11.69 5.45
C THR A 154 8.99 11.29 5.18
N MET A 155 8.06 11.97 5.85
CA MET A 155 6.63 11.89 5.60
C MET A 155 6.12 13.25 5.13
N VAL A 156 5.46 13.28 3.98
CA VAL A 156 4.79 14.48 3.44
C VAL A 156 3.30 14.20 3.38
N ALA A 157 2.49 14.99 4.07
CA ALA A 157 1.05 15.01 3.87
C ALA A 157 0.67 16.12 2.89
N THR A 158 -0.24 15.80 1.97
CA THR A 158 -0.72 16.73 0.93
C THR A 158 -2.23 16.90 1.01
N ASP A 159 -2.78 17.72 0.11
CA ASP A 159 -4.23 17.81 -0.07
C ASP A 159 -4.86 16.50 -0.56
N LEU A 160 -6.17 16.46 -0.67
CA LEU A 160 -6.96 15.29 -1.07
C LEU A 160 -7.07 15.16 -2.60
N ASP A 161 -5.95 15.40 -3.33
CA ASP A 161 -5.94 15.26 -4.79
C ASP A 161 -4.62 14.66 -5.33
N ALA A 162 -4.75 13.91 -6.41
CA ALA A 162 -3.64 13.20 -7.05
C ALA A 162 -2.56 14.13 -7.63
N ASP A 163 -2.88 15.35 -8.01
CA ASP A 163 -1.92 16.30 -8.60
C ASP A 163 -0.98 16.85 -7.53
N ALA A 164 -1.50 17.19 -6.35
CA ALA A 164 -0.69 17.64 -5.20
C ALA A 164 0.22 16.50 -4.71
N VAL A 165 -0.30 15.28 -4.61
CA VAL A 165 0.47 14.08 -4.25
C VAL A 165 1.59 13.84 -5.28
N THR A 166 1.27 13.86 -6.57
CA THR A 166 2.25 13.65 -7.65
C THR A 166 3.35 14.70 -7.63
N THR A 167 2.99 15.98 -7.48
CA THR A 167 3.95 17.09 -7.38
C THR A 167 4.92 16.87 -6.23
N SER A 168 4.42 16.49 -5.06
CA SER A 168 5.24 16.21 -3.89
C SER A 168 6.10 14.96 -4.06
N ALA A 169 5.59 13.90 -4.69
CA ALA A 169 6.35 12.70 -4.99
C ALA A 169 7.51 12.97 -5.96
N LEU A 170 7.27 13.77 -7.00
CA LEU A 170 8.31 14.19 -7.95
C LEU A 170 9.38 15.05 -7.27
N ALA A 171 9.00 15.94 -6.35
CA ALA A 171 9.95 16.72 -5.56
C ALA A 171 10.85 15.81 -4.68
N ARG A 172 10.28 14.75 -4.06
CA ARG A 172 11.07 13.76 -3.30
C ARG A 172 12.03 12.96 -4.16
N LEU A 173 11.62 12.59 -5.38
CA LEU A 173 12.47 11.88 -6.34
C LEU A 173 13.62 12.75 -6.87
N ALA A 174 13.40 14.08 -6.96
CA ALA A 174 14.40 15.05 -7.42
C ALA A 174 15.34 15.56 -6.31
N ASP A 175 15.14 15.15 -5.06
CA ASP A 175 15.98 15.55 -3.93
C ASP A 175 17.42 15.03 -4.10
N GLY A 176 18.38 15.71 -3.48
CA GLY A 176 19.80 15.31 -3.51
C GLY A 176 20.08 13.91 -2.92
N THR A 177 19.16 13.38 -2.12
CA THR A 177 19.19 12.01 -1.57
C THR A 177 17.84 11.32 -1.82
N PRO A 178 17.58 10.89 -3.07
CA PRO A 178 16.30 10.28 -3.39
C PRO A 178 16.14 8.92 -2.68
N PRO A 179 14.92 8.58 -2.21
CA PRO A 179 14.68 7.36 -1.44
C PRO A 179 14.86 6.09 -2.27
N ALA A 180 15.29 5.00 -1.63
CA ALA A 180 15.26 3.65 -2.20
C ALA A 180 13.84 3.08 -2.22
N LEU A 181 12.99 3.50 -1.27
CA LEU A 181 11.55 3.22 -1.27
C LEU A 181 10.78 4.52 -1.13
N LEU A 182 9.97 4.85 -2.13
CA LEU A 182 8.98 5.92 -2.07
C LEU A 182 7.58 5.33 -2.09
N PHE A 183 6.81 5.58 -1.04
CA PHE A 183 5.38 5.29 -1.00
C PHE A 183 4.61 6.53 -1.42
N VAL A 184 3.64 6.35 -2.32
CA VAL A 184 2.77 7.41 -2.86
C VAL A 184 1.34 6.98 -2.68
N HIS A 185 0.54 7.73 -1.93
CA HIS A 185 -0.85 7.41 -1.64
C HIS A 185 -1.79 8.42 -2.30
N TYR A 186 -2.61 7.95 -3.23
CA TYR A 186 -3.66 8.73 -3.90
C TYR A 186 -5.02 8.53 -3.22
N PRO A 187 -5.64 9.59 -2.67
CA PRO A 187 -6.89 9.49 -1.90
C PRO A 187 -8.16 9.60 -2.74
N ASP A 188 -8.08 10.11 -3.97
CA ASP A 188 -9.22 10.64 -4.74
C ASP A 188 -10.33 9.63 -4.97
N ALA A 189 -10.02 8.34 -5.19
CA ALA A 189 -11.02 7.34 -5.52
C ALA A 189 -11.87 7.00 -4.29
N ASP A 190 -11.23 6.85 -3.13
CA ASP A 190 -11.93 6.61 -1.86
C ASP A 190 -12.80 7.81 -1.46
N VAL A 191 -12.25 9.02 -1.52
CA VAL A 191 -12.99 10.27 -1.24
C VAL A 191 -14.21 10.38 -2.15
N ALA A 192 -14.05 10.16 -3.47
CA ALA A 192 -15.16 10.21 -4.40
C ALA A 192 -16.19 9.10 -4.15
N GLY A 193 -15.73 7.92 -3.73
CA GLY A 193 -16.57 6.80 -3.34
C GLY A 193 -17.47 7.12 -2.15
N HIS A 194 -16.88 7.62 -1.07
CA HIS A 194 -17.61 8.02 0.13
C HIS A 194 -18.54 9.20 -0.11
N ASP A 195 -18.12 10.20 -0.89
CA ASP A 195 -18.93 11.40 -1.13
C ASP A 195 -20.06 11.18 -2.12
N HIS A 196 -19.86 10.34 -3.14
CA HIS A 196 -20.78 10.24 -4.29
C HIS A 196 -21.22 8.83 -4.63
N GLY A 197 -20.53 7.81 -4.11
CA GLY A 197 -20.72 6.38 -4.39
C GLY A 197 -19.73 5.84 -5.41
N TRP A 198 -19.22 4.65 -5.12
CA TRP A 198 -18.40 3.85 -6.06
C TRP A 198 -19.21 3.41 -7.27
N ILE A 199 -20.50 3.15 -7.03
CA ILE A 199 -21.43 2.61 -8.03
C ILE A 199 -22.71 3.44 -8.11
N VAL A 200 -23.43 3.28 -9.21
CA VAL A 200 -24.81 3.78 -9.37
C VAL A 200 -25.77 2.71 -8.86
N PRO A 201 -26.46 2.94 -7.73
CA PRO A 201 -27.31 1.91 -7.12
C PRO A 201 -28.36 1.36 -8.07
N GLY A 202 -28.46 0.03 -8.16
CA GLY A 202 -29.46 -0.66 -8.98
C GLY A 202 -29.24 -0.58 -10.49
N VAL A 203 -28.09 -0.08 -10.94
CA VAL A 203 -27.74 -0.02 -12.36
C VAL A 203 -26.64 -1.04 -12.65
N THR A 204 -26.90 -1.93 -13.60
CA THR A 204 -25.93 -2.91 -14.09
C THR A 204 -25.23 -2.36 -15.34
N ALA A 205 -23.90 -2.53 -15.41
CA ALA A 205 -23.12 -2.18 -16.59
C ALA A 205 -23.47 -3.06 -17.80
N ALA A 206 -23.21 -2.59 -19.01
CA ALA A 206 -23.53 -3.30 -20.25
C ALA A 206 -22.85 -4.68 -20.36
N GLY A 207 -21.73 -4.91 -19.68
CA GLY A 207 -21.01 -6.17 -19.61
C GLY A 207 -21.37 -7.05 -18.41
N GLY A 208 -22.37 -6.65 -17.60
CA GLY A 208 -22.68 -7.24 -16.29
C GLY A 208 -21.87 -6.57 -15.17
N GLY A 209 -22.23 -6.87 -13.92
CA GLY A 209 -21.61 -6.22 -12.75
C GLY A 209 -22.16 -4.81 -12.48
N ASP A 210 -21.46 -4.08 -11.60
CA ASP A 210 -21.87 -2.75 -11.19
C ASP A 210 -21.62 -1.70 -12.28
N SER A 211 -22.51 -0.70 -12.36
CA SER A 211 -22.21 0.53 -13.09
C SER A 211 -21.48 1.50 -12.18
N LEU A 212 -20.23 1.82 -12.50
CA LEU A 212 -19.40 2.71 -11.67
C LEU A 212 -19.97 4.15 -11.65
N GLY A 213 -19.83 4.81 -10.50
CA GLY A 213 -20.31 6.18 -10.28
C GLY A 213 -19.55 7.19 -11.12
N THR A 214 -20.23 8.20 -11.65
CA THR A 214 -19.62 9.21 -12.54
C THR A 214 -18.50 10.00 -11.83
N GLN A 215 -18.69 10.38 -10.59
CA GLN A 215 -17.68 11.13 -9.82
C GLN A 215 -16.49 10.23 -9.44
N TYR A 216 -16.77 8.98 -9.10
CA TYR A 216 -15.74 7.96 -8.90
C TYR A 216 -14.88 7.77 -10.16
N LEU A 217 -15.51 7.61 -11.33
CA LEU A 217 -14.79 7.50 -12.61
C LEU A 217 -13.99 8.77 -12.94
N ALA A 218 -14.48 9.96 -12.59
CA ALA A 218 -13.73 11.19 -12.78
C ALA A 218 -12.47 11.24 -11.88
N ALA A 219 -12.57 10.74 -10.64
CA ALA A 219 -11.40 10.59 -9.75
C ALA A 219 -10.41 9.57 -10.30
N VAL A 220 -10.90 8.40 -10.73
CA VAL A 220 -10.09 7.34 -11.38
C VAL A 220 -9.33 7.88 -12.60
N ALA A 221 -9.96 8.70 -13.43
CA ALA A 221 -9.32 9.29 -14.60
C ALA A 221 -8.19 10.29 -14.22
N ARG A 222 -8.36 11.09 -13.15
CA ARG A 222 -7.29 11.96 -12.64
C ARG A 222 -6.13 11.15 -12.11
N ILE A 223 -6.38 10.12 -11.34
CA ILE A 223 -5.35 9.20 -10.83
C ILE A 223 -4.60 8.52 -11.97
N ASP A 224 -5.28 8.09 -13.02
CA ASP A 224 -4.64 7.47 -14.20
C ASP A 224 -3.67 8.44 -14.89
N ALA A 225 -4.04 9.73 -15.00
CA ALA A 225 -3.16 10.77 -15.52
C ALA A 225 -1.97 11.07 -14.59
N ALA A 226 -2.18 11.05 -13.28
CA ALA A 226 -1.15 11.23 -12.26
C ALA A 226 -0.14 10.06 -12.29
N ILE A 227 -0.60 8.82 -12.41
CA ILE A 227 0.25 7.63 -12.60
C ILE A 227 1.07 7.75 -13.89
N ALA A 228 0.48 8.22 -14.99
CA ALA A 228 1.20 8.44 -16.24
C ALA A 228 2.31 9.50 -16.09
N THR A 229 2.04 10.58 -15.37
CA THR A 229 3.01 11.64 -15.07
C THR A 229 4.17 11.09 -14.22
N LEU A 230 3.89 10.35 -13.17
CA LEU A 230 4.88 9.73 -12.30
C LEU A 230 5.72 8.70 -13.09
N HIS A 231 5.09 7.82 -13.86
CA HIS A 231 5.78 6.86 -14.72
C HIS A 231 6.67 7.55 -15.77
N GLY A 232 6.18 8.63 -16.39
CA GLY A 232 6.95 9.41 -17.37
C GLY A 232 8.25 9.97 -16.77
N ALA A 233 8.20 10.46 -15.52
CA ALA A 233 9.37 10.94 -14.81
C ALA A 233 10.35 9.80 -14.44
N LEU A 234 9.86 8.59 -14.22
CA LEU A 234 10.67 7.41 -13.87
C LEU A 234 11.13 6.60 -15.10
N ALA A 235 10.65 6.91 -16.29
CA ALA A 235 10.82 6.06 -17.49
C ALA A 235 12.29 5.72 -17.80
N ALA A 236 13.19 6.70 -17.71
CA ALA A 236 14.63 6.47 -17.93
C ALA A 236 15.26 5.56 -16.88
N GLU A 237 14.89 5.71 -15.62
CA GLU A 237 15.37 4.87 -14.52
C GLU A 237 14.82 3.44 -14.60
N ILE A 238 13.54 3.29 -14.98
CA ILE A 238 12.93 1.98 -15.23
C ILE A 238 13.65 1.30 -16.40
N ALA A 239 13.84 1.99 -17.52
CA ALA A 239 14.53 1.44 -18.68
C ALA A 239 15.99 1.05 -18.40
N SER A 240 16.67 1.77 -17.50
CA SER A 240 18.03 1.42 -17.07
C SER A 240 18.09 0.27 -16.05
N GLY A 241 16.95 -0.15 -15.49
CA GLY A 241 16.86 -1.20 -14.46
C GLY A 241 17.16 -0.71 -13.04
N HIS A 242 17.19 0.60 -12.81
CA HIS A 242 17.41 1.16 -11.47
C HIS A 242 16.13 1.21 -10.65
N THR A 243 14.98 1.39 -11.28
CA THR A 243 13.70 1.64 -10.60
C THR A 243 12.64 0.63 -11.04
N ALA A 244 11.82 0.20 -10.07
CA ALA A 244 10.55 -0.47 -10.31
C ALA A 244 9.40 0.42 -9.84
N LEU A 245 8.30 0.43 -10.59
CA LEU A 245 7.03 1.05 -10.23
C LEU A 245 6.02 -0.05 -9.92
N ILE A 246 5.43 0.01 -8.73
CA ILE A 246 4.28 -0.82 -8.32
C ILE A 246 3.08 0.09 -8.18
N VAL A 247 1.95 -0.29 -8.76
CA VAL A 247 0.64 0.36 -8.55
C VAL A 247 -0.34 -0.67 -8.04
N THR A 248 -1.00 -0.38 -6.93
CA THR A 248 -2.01 -1.24 -6.32
C THR A 248 -3.01 -0.41 -5.52
N ALA A 249 -3.88 -1.06 -4.75
CA ALA A 249 -4.82 -0.45 -3.83
C ALA A 249 -4.86 -1.22 -2.51
N ASP A 250 -5.39 -0.60 -1.50
CA ASP A 250 -5.61 -1.18 -0.17
C ASP A 250 -6.96 -1.89 -0.06
N HIS A 251 -8.00 -1.39 -0.75
CA HIS A 251 -9.33 -1.99 -0.89
C HIS A 251 -10.05 -1.43 -2.12
N GLY A 252 -11.20 -2.00 -2.44
CA GLY A 252 -12.19 -1.46 -3.37
C GLY A 252 -13.34 -0.79 -2.63
N GLY A 253 -14.60 -0.90 -3.11
CA GLY A 253 -15.73 -0.32 -2.41
C GLY A 253 -17.05 -0.45 -3.16
N GLY A 254 -18.12 0.02 -2.51
CA GLY A 254 -19.45 0.10 -3.08
C GLY A 254 -20.44 -0.95 -2.57
N HIS A 255 -20.05 -1.80 -1.61
CA HIS A 255 -20.89 -2.85 -1.04
C HIS A 255 -20.78 -2.94 0.50
N GLY A 256 -20.52 -1.83 1.18
CA GLY A 256 -20.30 -1.77 2.62
C GLY A 256 -21.57 -1.78 3.46
N GLU A 257 -22.48 -2.75 3.25
CA GLU A 257 -23.69 -2.88 4.06
C GLU A 257 -23.37 -3.06 5.55
N GLY A 258 -23.86 -2.13 6.38
CA GLY A 258 -23.67 -2.17 7.82
C GLY A 258 -22.30 -1.69 8.30
N CYS A 259 -21.46 -1.12 7.45
CA CYS A 259 -20.15 -0.56 7.84
C CYS A 259 -20.28 0.74 8.63
N SER A 260 -21.20 1.59 8.22
CA SER A 260 -21.57 2.84 8.88
C SER A 260 -23.04 3.17 8.67
N GLU A 261 -23.44 4.41 8.94
CA GLU A 261 -24.78 4.91 8.63
C GLU A 261 -24.94 5.35 7.16
N LEU A 262 -23.86 5.36 6.37
CA LEU A 262 -23.92 5.69 4.96
C LEU A 262 -24.53 4.54 4.14
N PRO A 263 -25.12 4.83 2.97
CA PRO A 263 -25.61 3.79 2.06
C PRO A 263 -24.46 2.87 1.59
N ALA A 264 -24.74 1.58 1.41
CA ALA A 264 -23.74 0.57 1.04
C ALA A 264 -22.89 0.94 -0.18
N TYR A 265 -23.49 1.60 -1.18
CA TYR A 265 -22.78 2.04 -2.39
C TYR A 265 -21.76 3.18 -2.14
N ARG A 266 -21.74 3.74 -0.94
CA ARG A 266 -20.82 4.77 -0.44
C ARG A 266 -19.91 4.25 0.68
N GLU A 267 -19.87 2.95 0.85
CA GLU A 267 -19.10 2.29 1.90
C GLU A 267 -18.35 1.07 1.35
N HIS A 268 -17.41 0.61 2.15
CA HIS A 268 -16.65 -0.62 1.98
C HIS A 268 -16.50 -1.28 3.36
N CYS A 269 -15.94 -2.38 3.54
CA CYS A 269 -15.67 -3.23 4.72
C CYS A 269 -16.24 -4.63 4.56
N SER A 270 -16.90 -4.89 3.46
CA SER A 270 -17.59 -6.17 3.24
C SER A 270 -16.66 -7.22 2.60
N SER A 271 -17.16 -8.44 2.49
CA SER A 271 -16.50 -9.52 1.74
C SER A 271 -16.91 -9.56 0.25
N ALA A 272 -17.66 -8.56 -0.22
CA ALA A 272 -18.02 -8.45 -1.63
C ALA A 272 -16.76 -8.42 -2.51
N VAL A 273 -16.82 -9.07 -3.65
CA VAL A 273 -15.66 -9.12 -4.58
C VAL A 273 -15.16 -7.73 -4.91
N ALA A 274 -16.05 -6.77 -5.10
CA ALA A 274 -15.71 -5.38 -5.40
C ALA A 274 -14.97 -4.65 -4.29
N ASP A 275 -15.22 -5.00 -3.03
CA ASP A 275 -14.56 -4.41 -1.87
C ASP A 275 -13.19 -5.04 -1.59
N VAL A 276 -13.05 -6.37 -1.84
CA VAL A 276 -11.84 -7.11 -1.47
C VAL A 276 -10.89 -7.40 -2.62
N THR A 277 -11.24 -7.03 -3.85
CA THR A 277 -10.42 -7.29 -5.03
C THR A 277 -9.88 -5.99 -5.60
N VAL A 278 -8.57 -5.91 -5.73
CA VAL A 278 -7.84 -4.72 -6.16
C VAL A 278 -6.87 -5.04 -7.29
N PRO A 279 -6.49 -4.06 -8.13
CA PRO A 279 -5.48 -4.28 -9.16
C PRO A 279 -4.07 -4.32 -8.55
N PHE A 280 -3.16 -5.01 -9.24
CA PHE A 280 -1.73 -4.95 -9.00
C PHE A 280 -1.01 -4.87 -10.35
N VAL A 281 -0.11 -3.88 -10.49
CA VAL A 281 0.74 -3.70 -11.67
C VAL A 281 2.17 -3.45 -11.20
N LEU A 282 3.14 -4.19 -11.74
CA LEU A 282 4.56 -4.00 -11.50
C LEU A 282 5.30 -3.82 -12.82
N VAL A 283 5.98 -2.70 -12.96
CA VAL A 283 6.79 -2.37 -14.12
C VAL A 283 8.24 -2.16 -13.71
N ALA A 284 9.14 -2.92 -14.33
CA ALA A 284 10.58 -2.76 -14.23
C ALA A 284 11.21 -3.34 -15.49
N ARG A 285 12.44 -2.94 -15.83
CA ARG A 285 13.11 -3.41 -17.05
C ARG A 285 13.11 -4.94 -17.19
N ASP A 286 13.42 -5.63 -16.11
CA ASP A 286 13.59 -7.09 -16.12
C ASP A 286 12.36 -7.83 -15.53
N ALA A 287 11.24 -7.11 -15.31
CA ALA A 287 9.98 -7.74 -14.90
C ALA A 287 9.39 -8.55 -16.07
N PRO A 288 8.79 -9.72 -15.79
CA PRO A 288 8.10 -10.47 -16.85
C PRO A 288 6.85 -9.71 -17.31
N THR A 289 6.57 -9.77 -18.59
CA THR A 289 5.31 -9.26 -19.15
C THR A 289 4.27 -10.38 -19.07
N VAL A 290 3.51 -10.40 -17.97
CA VAL A 290 2.59 -11.52 -17.68
C VAL A 290 1.41 -11.06 -16.82
N GLN A 291 0.23 -11.63 -17.09
CA GLN A 291 -0.86 -11.64 -16.11
C GLN A 291 -0.58 -12.77 -15.09
N LEU A 292 -0.57 -12.43 -13.81
CA LEU A 292 -0.27 -13.41 -12.75
C LEU A 292 -1.35 -14.51 -12.73
N SER A 293 -0.92 -15.77 -12.74
CA SER A 293 -1.79 -16.93 -12.77
C SER A 293 -2.42 -17.28 -11.42
N THR A 294 -1.90 -16.72 -10.35
CA THR A 294 -2.40 -16.90 -8.97
C THR A 294 -2.67 -15.54 -8.37
N ALA A 295 -3.86 -15.34 -7.85
CA ALA A 295 -4.24 -14.10 -7.17
C ALA A 295 -3.36 -13.86 -5.93
N PRO A 296 -2.52 -12.81 -5.90
CA PRO A 296 -1.74 -12.47 -4.73
C PRO A 296 -2.61 -11.81 -3.66
N THR A 297 -2.01 -11.56 -2.50
CA THR A 297 -2.63 -10.78 -1.43
C THR A 297 -1.82 -9.53 -1.13
N VAL A 298 -2.44 -8.50 -0.55
CA VAL A 298 -1.76 -7.24 -0.20
C VAL A 298 -0.56 -7.47 0.73
N GLN A 299 -0.59 -8.50 1.58
CA GLN A 299 0.53 -8.87 2.46
C GLN A 299 1.79 -9.26 1.69
N GLN A 300 1.68 -9.60 0.41
CA GLN A 300 2.84 -9.97 -0.41
C GLN A 300 3.58 -8.77 -1.00
N VAL A 301 3.02 -7.55 -0.89
CA VAL A 301 3.62 -6.33 -1.46
C VAL A 301 4.94 -5.98 -0.76
N ALA A 302 4.92 -5.82 0.57
CA ALA A 302 6.13 -5.48 1.34
C ALA A 302 7.28 -6.50 1.15
N PRO A 303 7.03 -7.82 1.25
CA PRO A 303 8.07 -8.82 0.96
C PRO A 303 8.60 -8.77 -0.46
N THR A 304 7.75 -8.50 -1.47
CA THR A 304 8.16 -8.34 -2.87
C THR A 304 9.12 -7.15 -3.02
N ILE A 305 8.80 -6.00 -2.39
CA ILE A 305 9.67 -4.83 -2.35
C ILE A 305 11.01 -5.17 -1.69
N ALA A 306 10.97 -5.84 -0.54
CA ALA A 306 12.18 -6.24 0.17
C ALA A 306 13.08 -7.15 -0.69
N ASP A 307 12.47 -8.11 -1.39
CA ASP A 307 13.18 -9.01 -2.30
C ASP A 307 13.81 -8.22 -3.46
N MET A 308 13.11 -7.26 -4.08
CA MET A 308 13.64 -6.42 -5.15
C MET A 308 14.78 -5.50 -4.70
N LEU A 309 14.68 -4.91 -3.51
CA LEU A 309 15.73 -4.06 -2.94
C LEU A 309 16.88 -4.85 -2.29
N GLY A 310 16.74 -6.16 -2.11
CA GLY A 310 17.73 -7.00 -1.45
C GLY A 310 17.83 -6.77 0.04
N VAL A 311 16.78 -6.30 0.68
CA VAL A 311 16.74 -6.05 2.13
C VAL A 311 16.17 -7.24 2.89
N THR A 312 16.63 -7.42 4.12
CA THR A 312 16.14 -8.50 4.99
C THR A 312 14.75 -8.17 5.51
N LYS A 313 13.85 -9.15 5.43
CA LYS A 313 12.48 -9.08 5.96
C LYS A 313 12.31 -10.01 7.17
N PRO A 314 11.38 -9.71 8.10
CA PRO A 314 11.05 -10.62 9.21
C PRO A 314 10.55 -11.97 8.71
N ARG A 315 10.89 -13.07 9.42
CA ARG A 315 10.40 -14.42 9.10
C ARG A 315 8.88 -14.55 9.13
N ALA A 316 8.22 -13.72 9.93
CA ALA A 316 6.76 -13.70 10.08
C ALA A 316 6.05 -12.94 8.95
N ALA A 317 6.76 -12.22 8.07
CA ALA A 317 6.19 -11.62 6.89
C ALA A 317 5.81 -12.70 5.85
N ALA A 318 4.82 -12.39 5.02
CA ALA A 318 4.44 -13.24 3.89
C ALA A 318 5.63 -13.47 2.94
N THR A 319 5.54 -14.48 2.09
CA THR A 319 6.47 -14.65 0.97
C THR A 319 6.17 -13.61 -0.11
N GLY A 320 7.17 -13.08 -0.78
CA GLY A 320 6.99 -12.19 -1.93
C GLY A 320 6.21 -12.89 -3.07
N MET A 321 5.68 -12.09 -3.97
CA MET A 321 4.87 -12.59 -5.09
C MET A 321 5.73 -13.42 -6.05
N ALA A 322 5.16 -14.50 -6.57
CA ALA A 322 5.70 -15.19 -7.71
C ALA A 322 5.25 -14.43 -8.98
N LEU A 323 6.16 -13.77 -9.64
CA LEU A 323 5.90 -13.03 -10.88
C LEU A 323 5.92 -13.99 -12.08
N ARG A 324 4.86 -14.80 -12.23
CA ARG A 324 4.73 -15.79 -13.32
C ARG A 324 3.27 -16.21 -13.55
#